data_a747b0b826dc7affd7a06b444c3518ed
#
_entry.id   a747b0b826dc7affd7a06b444c3518ed
#
_cell.length_a   1.000
_cell.length_b   1.000
_cell.length_c   1.000
_cell.angle_alpha   90.00
_cell.angle_beta   90.00
_cell.angle_gamma   90.00
#
_symmetry.space_group_name_H-M   'P 1'
#
loop_
_entity.id
_entity.type
_entity.pdbx_description
1 polymer ?
#
loop_
_entity_poly.entity_id
_entity_poly.type
_entity_poly.pdbx_seq_one_letter_code
_entity_poly.pdbx_strand_id
1 'polypeptide(L)'
;IEIDEIKQIFHLKTREFSYIIQVLKTGDLVHRYFGKKIEKFSDGNKITYLDRAFSPSPITGDRTYSLDVLPLEYSSSGLGDFRTTALDVRNEFGTTLDLKFKSYRTYKGKKELNGLPASFGNQEEVESLEIDLYDQLTDVTVTLQYSVFEEASYLARSATIQTGKYPCKLEKALSATVDFPHQDFIVHSLTGRYAYEKEWTQTPLTKGQYSIGSIRGASSHSRTPFLALASPDAGEDKGDVFAAHLVYSGNFSAFVETTAMETCRLGLGLESHYFSWQLAKDDRFQTPEVLLSYTDKGFTGMTQNSHHFITNHLIRSSFVNKPRPVLINNWEATYFEFTEEKILQLAQVASRVGIELFEIGR
;
A
#
# COMPACT_ATOMS: atom_id res chain seq x y z
N ILE A 1 -11.54 -11.42 11.32
CA ILE A 1 -11.43 -12.11 10.00
C ILE A 1 -12.43 -13.24 9.97
N GLU A 2 -13.27 -13.31 8.93
CA GLU A 2 -14.23 -14.39 8.69
C GLU A 2 -13.84 -15.17 7.43
N ILE A 3 -13.94 -16.50 7.48
CA ILE A 3 -13.54 -17.37 6.36
C ILE A 3 -14.69 -18.29 6.00
N ASP A 4 -15.13 -18.26 4.74
CA ASP A 4 -16.03 -19.24 4.17
C ASP A 4 -15.18 -20.32 3.45
N GLU A 5 -14.96 -21.43 4.14
CA GLU A 5 -14.13 -22.54 3.64
C GLU A 5 -14.71 -23.20 2.38
N ILE A 6 -16.03 -23.21 2.21
CA ILE A 6 -16.70 -23.84 1.06
C ILE A 6 -16.50 -23.01 -0.20
N LYS A 7 -16.66 -21.67 -0.06
CA LYS A 7 -16.53 -20.72 -1.16
C LYS A 7 -15.13 -20.15 -1.30
N GLN A 8 -14.24 -20.49 -0.36
CA GLN A 8 -12.88 -19.97 -0.24
C GLN A 8 -12.85 -18.44 -0.27
N ILE A 9 -13.67 -17.81 0.56
CA ILE A 9 -13.77 -16.36 0.72
C ILE A 9 -13.18 -15.96 2.05
N PHE A 10 -12.29 -14.97 2.00
CA PHE A 10 -11.68 -14.32 3.17
C PHE A 10 -12.28 -12.93 3.30
N HIS A 11 -13.00 -12.69 4.39
CA HIS A 11 -13.65 -11.41 4.68
C HIS A 11 -12.92 -10.75 5.87
N LEU A 12 -12.13 -9.74 5.57
CA LEU A 12 -11.42 -8.93 6.54
C LEU A 12 -12.29 -7.71 6.87
N LYS A 13 -12.67 -7.59 8.12
CA LYS A 13 -13.57 -6.53 8.61
C LYS A 13 -12.84 -5.60 9.55
N THR A 14 -13.04 -4.30 9.36
CA THR A 14 -12.71 -3.28 10.34
C THR A 14 -13.98 -2.65 10.91
N ARG A 15 -13.85 -1.62 11.70
CA ARG A 15 -14.99 -0.85 12.19
C ARG A 15 -15.74 -0.14 11.07
N GLU A 16 -15.04 0.39 10.05
CA GLU A 16 -15.63 1.21 8.98
C GLU A 16 -15.73 0.49 7.63
N PHE A 17 -14.86 -0.48 7.35
CA PHE A 17 -14.81 -1.11 6.02
C PHE A 17 -14.67 -2.62 6.03
N SER A 18 -14.96 -3.21 4.88
CA SER A 18 -14.70 -4.60 4.54
C SER A 18 -13.71 -4.70 3.39
N TYR A 19 -12.82 -5.69 3.45
CA TYR A 19 -11.91 -6.09 2.39
C TYR A 19 -12.09 -7.58 2.13
N ILE A 20 -12.44 -7.98 0.90
CA ILE A 20 -12.82 -9.36 0.60
C ILE A 20 -12.00 -9.90 -0.55
N ILE A 21 -11.48 -11.10 -0.34
CA ILE A 21 -10.65 -11.86 -1.28
C ILE A 21 -11.30 -13.22 -1.49
N GLN A 22 -11.14 -13.79 -2.67
CA GLN A 22 -11.64 -15.13 -2.98
C GLN A 22 -10.65 -15.93 -3.81
N VAL A 23 -10.55 -17.22 -3.54
CA VAL A 23 -9.87 -18.17 -4.42
C VAL A 23 -10.87 -18.74 -5.42
N LEU A 24 -10.57 -18.61 -6.71
CA LEU A 24 -11.38 -19.20 -7.78
C LEU A 24 -11.10 -20.69 -7.95
N LYS A 25 -11.98 -21.38 -8.65
CA LYS A 25 -11.78 -22.82 -8.99
C LYS A 25 -10.50 -23.09 -9.78
N THR A 26 -10.00 -22.09 -10.48
CA THR A 26 -8.72 -22.13 -11.22
C THR A 26 -7.49 -21.96 -10.33
N GLY A 27 -7.69 -21.68 -9.03
CA GLY A 27 -6.62 -21.39 -8.08
C GLY A 27 -6.18 -19.91 -8.08
N ASP A 28 -6.75 -19.07 -8.92
CA ASP A 28 -6.43 -17.64 -8.93
C ASP A 28 -7.01 -16.93 -7.71
N LEU A 29 -6.22 -16.08 -7.08
CA LEU A 29 -6.65 -15.24 -5.95
C LEU A 29 -7.13 -13.90 -6.48
N VAL A 30 -8.41 -13.57 -6.23
CA VAL A 30 -9.04 -12.36 -6.73
C VAL A 30 -9.52 -11.44 -5.63
N HIS A 31 -9.42 -10.15 -5.87
CA HIS A 31 -10.05 -9.11 -5.07
C HIS A 31 -11.55 -9.06 -5.36
N ARG A 32 -12.38 -8.99 -4.34
CA ARG A 32 -13.84 -9.01 -4.50
C ARG A 32 -14.52 -7.74 -4.04
N TYR A 33 -13.98 -7.09 -3.02
CA TYR A 33 -14.59 -5.89 -2.46
C TYR A 33 -13.59 -5.14 -1.57
N PHE A 34 -13.58 -3.84 -1.68
CA PHE A 34 -13.00 -2.91 -0.73
C PHE A 34 -13.91 -1.68 -0.66
N GLY A 35 -14.44 -1.37 0.52
CA GLY A 35 -15.37 -0.26 0.73
C GLY A 35 -16.12 -0.38 2.04
N LYS A 36 -17.21 0.36 2.18
CA LYS A 36 -18.04 0.41 3.40
C LYS A 36 -18.28 -0.98 3.99
N LYS A 37 -18.20 -1.08 5.32
CA LYS A 37 -18.43 -2.34 6.05
C LYS A 37 -19.73 -3.00 5.65
N ILE A 38 -19.64 -4.27 5.30
CA ILE A 38 -20.78 -5.15 5.04
C ILE A 38 -20.74 -6.34 6.01
N GLU A 39 -21.90 -6.78 6.47
CA GLU A 39 -21.97 -7.88 7.44
C GLU A 39 -21.73 -9.24 6.80
N LYS A 40 -22.31 -9.45 5.62
CA LYS A 40 -22.18 -10.70 4.87
C LYS A 40 -21.91 -10.43 3.40
N PHE A 41 -20.95 -11.14 2.84
CA PHE A 41 -20.71 -11.14 1.41
C PHE A 41 -21.63 -12.17 0.75
N SER A 42 -22.50 -11.70 -0.15
CA SER A 42 -23.39 -12.56 -0.92
C SER A 42 -22.86 -12.80 -2.32
N ASP A 43 -23.26 -13.92 -2.94
CA ASP A 43 -22.89 -14.27 -4.33
C ASP A 43 -23.47 -13.32 -5.40
N GLY A 44 -24.19 -12.26 -4.99
CA GLY A 44 -24.77 -11.26 -5.89
C GLY A 44 -23.72 -10.44 -6.66
N ASN A 45 -22.54 -10.25 -6.07
CA ASN A 45 -21.41 -9.62 -6.75
C ASN A 45 -20.64 -10.66 -7.57
N LYS A 46 -21.15 -11.00 -8.74
CA LYS A 46 -20.47 -11.93 -9.65
C LYS A 46 -19.23 -11.29 -10.26
N ILE A 47 -18.19 -12.10 -10.45
CA ILE A 47 -17.07 -11.70 -11.31
C ILE A 47 -17.60 -11.56 -12.74
N THR A 48 -17.23 -10.47 -13.39
CA THR A 48 -17.58 -10.26 -14.79
C THR A 48 -16.64 -11.08 -15.67
N TYR A 49 -17.22 -12.05 -16.38
CA TYR A 49 -16.54 -12.79 -17.43
C TYR A 49 -16.98 -12.23 -18.78
N LEU A 50 -16.04 -11.82 -19.61
CA LEU A 50 -16.31 -11.19 -20.90
C LEU A 50 -15.97 -12.14 -22.05
N ASP A 51 -16.95 -12.62 -22.80
CA ASP A 51 -16.72 -13.28 -24.09
C ASP A 51 -16.36 -12.22 -25.13
N ARG A 52 -15.11 -12.18 -25.52
CA ARG A 52 -14.59 -11.22 -26.51
C ARG A 52 -13.62 -11.86 -27.47
N ALA A 53 -13.56 -11.30 -28.68
CA ALA A 53 -12.55 -11.67 -29.65
C ALA A 53 -11.13 -11.35 -29.13
N PHE A 54 -10.15 -12.17 -29.47
CA PHE A 54 -8.75 -12.02 -29.06
C PHE A 54 -8.55 -11.98 -27.55
N SER A 55 -9.42 -12.68 -26.80
CA SER A 55 -9.25 -12.82 -25.35
C SER A 55 -7.96 -13.60 -25.03
N PRO A 56 -7.07 -13.07 -24.16
CA PRO A 56 -5.84 -13.75 -23.78
C PRO A 56 -6.12 -14.80 -22.68
N SER A 57 -7.03 -15.75 -22.95
CA SER A 57 -7.38 -16.77 -21.96
C SER A 57 -6.26 -17.81 -21.80
N PRO A 58 -5.84 -18.12 -20.56
CA PRO A 58 -4.95 -19.24 -20.30
C PRO A 58 -5.66 -20.61 -20.40
N ILE A 59 -6.99 -20.62 -20.53
CA ILE A 59 -7.81 -21.83 -20.60
C ILE A 59 -8.19 -22.09 -22.07
N THR A 60 -7.70 -23.20 -22.61
CA THR A 60 -8.01 -23.59 -23.98
C THR A 60 -9.51 -23.75 -24.21
N GLY A 61 -10.05 -23.04 -25.19
CA GLY A 61 -11.45 -23.11 -25.59
C GLY A 61 -12.41 -22.22 -24.77
N ASP A 62 -11.95 -21.59 -23.70
CA ASP A 62 -12.74 -20.63 -22.93
C ASP A 62 -12.27 -19.20 -23.20
N ARG A 63 -13.06 -18.43 -23.95
CA ARG A 63 -12.79 -17.02 -24.27
C ARG A 63 -13.28 -16.05 -23.19
N THR A 64 -14.03 -16.54 -22.21
CA THR A 64 -14.60 -15.71 -21.15
C THR A 64 -13.67 -15.52 -19.96
N TYR A 65 -12.75 -16.46 -19.74
CA TYR A 65 -11.79 -16.41 -18.65
C TYR A 65 -10.48 -15.76 -19.12
N SER A 66 -10.19 -14.55 -18.68
CA SER A 66 -8.94 -13.88 -18.99
C SER A 66 -8.43 -13.03 -17.83
N LEU A 67 -7.11 -13.12 -17.59
CA LEU A 67 -6.50 -12.49 -16.40
C LEU A 67 -6.49 -10.96 -16.47
N ASP A 68 -6.53 -10.36 -17.66
CA ASP A 68 -6.59 -8.91 -17.86
C ASP A 68 -7.94 -8.28 -17.50
N VAL A 69 -8.97 -9.10 -17.26
CA VAL A 69 -10.30 -8.66 -16.79
C VAL A 69 -10.49 -9.00 -15.32
N LEU A 70 -9.91 -10.11 -14.84
CA LEU A 70 -10.06 -10.55 -13.46
C LEU A 70 -9.40 -9.57 -12.49
N PRO A 71 -10.05 -9.21 -11.37
CA PRO A 71 -9.47 -8.37 -10.35
C PRO A 71 -8.47 -9.17 -9.49
N LEU A 72 -7.26 -9.38 -10.02
CA LEU A 72 -6.24 -10.16 -9.34
C LEU A 72 -5.75 -9.45 -8.07
N GLU A 73 -5.68 -10.18 -6.97
CA GLU A 73 -5.21 -9.65 -5.69
C GLU A 73 -3.71 -9.32 -5.70
N TYR A 74 -2.92 -10.12 -6.41
CA TYR A 74 -1.48 -9.90 -6.58
C TYR A 74 -1.05 -10.45 -7.95
N SER A 75 -0.89 -9.57 -8.91
CA SER A 75 -0.64 -9.94 -10.30
C SER A 75 0.84 -10.16 -10.58
N SER A 76 1.13 -11.07 -11.50
CA SER A 76 2.46 -11.33 -12.04
C SER A 76 2.45 -11.28 -13.56
N SER A 77 3.63 -11.17 -14.18
CA SER A 77 3.75 -11.10 -15.64
C SER A 77 3.54 -12.49 -16.29
N GLY A 78 3.01 -12.49 -17.54
CA GLY A 78 3.05 -13.62 -18.47
C GLY A 78 1.68 -14.13 -18.82
N LEU A 79 0.78 -14.56 -18.23
CA LEU A 79 -0.41 -15.34 -18.60
C LEU A 79 -1.59 -14.51 -19.14
N GLY A 80 -1.30 -13.34 -19.73
CA GLY A 80 -2.32 -12.50 -20.38
C GLY A 80 -2.92 -11.40 -19.52
N ASP A 81 -2.39 -11.12 -18.31
CA ASP A 81 -2.63 -9.85 -17.64
C ASP A 81 -1.62 -8.81 -18.17
N PHE A 82 -2.10 -7.85 -18.95
CA PHE A 82 -1.29 -6.80 -19.57
C PHE A 82 -1.29 -5.49 -18.80
N ARG A 83 -1.94 -5.46 -17.63
CA ARG A 83 -1.92 -4.33 -16.71
C ARG A 83 -0.60 -4.32 -15.94
N THR A 84 -0.31 -3.21 -15.28
CA THR A 84 0.86 -3.10 -14.40
C THR A 84 0.83 -4.18 -13.33
N THR A 85 1.87 -5.01 -13.33
CA THR A 85 2.02 -6.16 -12.41
C THR A 85 2.45 -5.74 -11.01
N ALA A 86 2.13 -6.55 -10.01
CA ALA A 86 2.66 -6.42 -8.66
C ALA A 86 4.07 -7.02 -8.51
N LEU A 87 4.36 -8.08 -9.27
CA LEU A 87 5.61 -8.83 -9.18
C LEU A 87 6.15 -9.16 -10.57
N ASP A 88 7.41 -8.83 -10.80
CA ASP A 88 8.17 -9.28 -11.97
C ASP A 88 9.43 -10.00 -11.51
N VAL A 89 9.56 -11.23 -11.97
CA VAL A 89 10.66 -12.14 -11.63
C VAL A 89 11.32 -12.63 -12.91
N ARG A 90 12.63 -12.75 -12.88
CA ARG A 90 13.42 -13.39 -13.95
C ARG A 90 14.23 -14.55 -13.40
N ASN A 91 14.10 -15.71 -14.03
CA ASN A 91 14.87 -16.91 -13.71
C ASN A 91 15.25 -17.66 -15.00
N GLU A 92 15.79 -18.87 -14.88
CA GLU A 92 16.17 -19.69 -16.04
C GLU A 92 15.00 -20.13 -16.94
N PHE A 93 13.75 -20.10 -16.42
CA PHE A 93 12.53 -20.40 -17.19
C PHE A 93 11.92 -19.18 -17.86
N GLY A 94 12.48 -17.99 -17.65
CA GLY A 94 12.00 -16.73 -18.20
C GLY A 94 11.40 -15.78 -17.16
N THR A 95 10.34 -15.07 -17.54
CA THR A 95 9.70 -14.03 -16.68
C THR A 95 8.26 -14.35 -16.31
N THR A 96 7.70 -15.46 -16.80
CA THR A 96 6.31 -15.84 -16.54
C THR A 96 6.17 -16.53 -15.20
N LEU A 97 5.19 -16.09 -14.40
CA LEU A 97 4.79 -16.75 -13.16
C LEU A 97 3.30 -17.09 -13.21
N ASP A 98 2.95 -18.32 -12.84
CA ASP A 98 1.57 -18.78 -12.64
C ASP A 98 1.29 -18.99 -11.15
N LEU A 99 1.08 -17.88 -10.44
CA LEU A 99 0.84 -17.89 -9.00
C LEU A 99 -0.55 -18.40 -8.68
N LYS A 100 -0.64 -19.60 -8.12
CA LYS A 100 -1.90 -20.21 -7.67
C LYS A 100 -1.95 -20.31 -6.15
N PHE A 101 -3.15 -20.22 -5.60
CA PHE A 101 -3.38 -20.42 -4.18
C PHE A 101 -2.84 -21.79 -3.72
N LYS A 102 -2.11 -21.80 -2.61
CA LYS A 102 -1.53 -23.00 -2.01
C LYS A 102 -2.11 -23.27 -0.63
N SER A 103 -2.09 -22.28 0.24
CA SER A 103 -2.52 -22.42 1.63
C SER A 103 -2.78 -21.06 2.26
N TYR A 104 -3.40 -21.06 3.44
CA TYR A 104 -3.51 -19.86 4.26
C TYR A 104 -3.34 -20.20 5.74
N ARG A 105 -3.13 -19.18 6.56
CA ARG A 105 -3.12 -19.26 8.02
C ARG A 105 -3.57 -17.96 8.65
N THR A 106 -4.23 -18.03 9.80
CA THR A 106 -4.62 -16.87 10.61
C THR A 106 -3.96 -16.95 11.98
N TYR A 107 -3.74 -15.80 12.58
CA TYR A 107 -3.22 -15.69 13.94
C TYR A 107 -3.56 -14.32 14.55
N LYS A 108 -3.53 -14.25 15.89
CA LYS A 108 -3.70 -13.01 16.63
C LYS A 108 -2.37 -12.25 16.74
N GLY A 109 -2.44 -10.92 16.66
CA GLY A 109 -1.28 -10.05 16.65
C GLY A 109 -0.69 -9.84 15.24
N LYS A 110 0.38 -9.07 15.16
CA LYS A 110 1.09 -8.75 13.93
C LYS A 110 2.57 -9.12 14.03
N LYS A 111 3.09 -9.79 13.01
CA LYS A 111 4.53 -10.07 12.89
C LYS A 111 5.30 -8.80 12.51
N GLU A 112 6.48 -8.65 13.07
CA GLU A 112 7.40 -7.60 12.65
C GLU A 112 7.98 -7.89 11.26
N LEU A 113 8.25 -6.82 10.52
CA LEU A 113 8.98 -6.89 9.25
C LEU A 113 10.47 -6.63 9.53
N ASN A 114 11.28 -7.67 9.44
CA ASN A 114 12.71 -7.58 9.76
C ASN A 114 13.42 -6.54 8.88
N GLY A 115 14.04 -5.54 9.53
CA GLY A 115 14.82 -4.51 8.83
C GLY A 115 14.00 -3.44 8.13
N LEU A 116 12.67 -3.45 8.25
CA LEU A 116 11.78 -2.48 7.64
C LEU A 116 10.94 -1.74 8.70
N PRO A 117 10.60 -0.47 8.47
CA PRO A 117 9.59 0.19 9.28
C PRO A 117 8.24 -0.49 9.07
N ALA A 118 7.49 -0.69 10.16
CA ALA A 118 6.20 -1.36 10.11
C ALA A 118 5.29 -0.89 11.24
N SER A 119 3.99 -0.98 11.02
CA SER A 119 2.99 -0.83 12.05
C SER A 119 3.10 -1.96 13.08
N PHE A 120 2.57 -1.73 14.27
CA PHE A 120 2.58 -2.69 15.37
C PHE A 120 1.22 -2.74 16.05
N GLY A 121 0.92 -3.91 16.62
CA GLY A 121 -0.27 -4.14 17.45
C GLY A 121 -0.15 -5.50 18.12
N ASN A 122 -0.72 -5.60 19.32
CA ASN A 122 -0.71 -6.80 20.10
C ASN A 122 -1.80 -7.80 19.67
N GLN A 123 -1.94 -8.91 20.39
CA GLN A 123 -2.89 -9.99 20.06
C GLN A 123 -4.36 -9.59 20.25
N GLU A 124 -4.65 -8.56 21.03
CA GLU A 124 -6.01 -8.08 21.26
C GLU A 124 -6.43 -7.04 20.21
N GLU A 125 -5.45 -6.33 19.61
CA GLU A 125 -5.69 -5.24 18.68
C GLU A 125 -5.72 -5.67 17.22
N VAL A 126 -5.02 -6.77 16.90
CA VAL A 126 -4.78 -7.15 15.48
C VAL A 126 -5.05 -8.63 15.28
N GLU A 127 -5.73 -8.91 14.18
CA GLU A 127 -5.83 -10.25 13.62
C GLU A 127 -5.19 -10.28 12.24
N SER A 128 -4.37 -11.31 11.99
CA SER A 128 -3.59 -11.43 10.76
C SER A 128 -3.96 -12.67 9.95
N LEU A 129 -3.90 -12.51 8.63
CA LEU A 129 -4.06 -13.55 7.61
C LEU A 129 -2.81 -13.57 6.75
N GLU A 130 -2.29 -14.74 6.48
CA GLU A 130 -1.27 -14.98 5.47
C GLU A 130 -1.82 -15.95 4.44
N ILE A 131 -1.64 -15.62 3.14
CA ILE A 131 -2.04 -16.46 2.01
C ILE A 131 -0.80 -16.76 1.19
N ASP A 132 -0.52 -18.03 0.99
CA ASP A 132 0.58 -18.50 0.14
C ASP A 132 0.07 -18.73 -1.28
N LEU A 133 0.70 -18.09 -2.24
CA LEU A 133 0.59 -18.33 -3.67
C LEU A 133 1.86 -19.03 -4.13
N TYR A 134 1.74 -19.97 -5.05
CA TYR A 134 2.85 -20.81 -5.49
C TYR A 134 2.87 -20.99 -7.00
N ASP A 135 4.04 -20.83 -7.58
CA ASP A 135 4.33 -21.20 -8.97
C ASP A 135 5.10 -22.52 -9.00
N GLN A 136 4.49 -23.52 -9.61
CA GLN A 136 5.04 -24.88 -9.64
C GLN A 136 6.29 -25.01 -10.52
N LEU A 137 6.37 -24.23 -11.61
CA LEU A 137 7.47 -24.31 -12.56
C LEU A 137 8.75 -23.72 -11.98
N THR A 138 8.62 -22.52 -11.42
CA THR A 138 9.76 -21.74 -10.91
C THR A 138 10.10 -22.04 -9.46
N ASP A 139 9.24 -22.77 -8.75
CA ASP A 139 9.32 -23.06 -7.31
C ASP A 139 9.38 -21.77 -6.45
N VAL A 140 8.66 -20.74 -6.92
CA VAL A 140 8.53 -19.46 -6.19
C VAL A 140 7.25 -19.48 -5.37
N THR A 141 7.36 -19.10 -4.10
CA THR A 141 6.22 -18.86 -3.20
C THR A 141 6.11 -17.37 -2.90
N VAL A 142 4.90 -16.83 -3.00
CA VAL A 142 4.57 -15.48 -2.54
C VAL A 142 3.61 -15.59 -1.37
N THR A 143 4.03 -15.13 -0.20
CA THR A 143 3.16 -15.03 0.98
C THR A 143 2.62 -13.62 1.07
N LEU A 144 1.32 -13.45 0.85
CA LEU A 144 0.61 -12.18 1.06
C LEU A 144 0.21 -12.08 2.52
N GLN A 145 0.61 -10.98 3.15
CA GLN A 145 0.38 -10.72 4.58
C GLN A 145 -0.65 -9.61 4.74
N TYR A 146 -1.66 -9.87 5.55
CA TYR A 146 -2.75 -8.95 5.90
C TYR A 146 -2.85 -8.87 7.41
N SER A 147 -2.82 -7.65 7.96
CA SER A 147 -3.05 -7.42 9.39
C SER A 147 -4.18 -6.42 9.55
N VAL A 148 -5.26 -6.86 10.16
CA VAL A 148 -6.50 -6.08 10.36
C VAL A 148 -6.45 -5.41 11.72
N PHE A 149 -6.46 -4.10 11.73
CA PHE A 149 -6.60 -3.25 12.91
C PHE A 149 -8.08 -2.81 12.99
N GLU A 150 -8.91 -3.64 13.63
CA GLU A 150 -10.36 -3.48 13.56
C GLU A 150 -10.81 -2.11 14.06
N GLU A 151 -10.44 -1.71 15.27
CA GLU A 151 -10.85 -0.46 15.90
C GLU A 151 -10.25 0.79 15.23
N ALA A 152 -9.02 0.69 14.76
CA ALA A 152 -8.35 1.78 14.07
C ALA A 152 -8.77 1.93 12.61
N SER A 153 -9.56 0.99 12.07
CA SER A 153 -10.03 0.97 10.68
C SER A 153 -8.89 1.03 9.66
N TYR A 154 -7.88 0.16 9.83
CA TYR A 154 -6.75 0.00 8.93
C TYR A 154 -6.49 -1.47 8.58
N LEU A 155 -6.04 -1.68 7.37
CA LEU A 155 -5.51 -2.95 6.87
C LEU A 155 -4.05 -2.75 6.44
N ALA A 156 -3.12 -3.40 7.12
CA ALA A 156 -1.72 -3.43 6.69
C ALA A 156 -1.48 -4.61 5.74
N ARG A 157 -0.82 -4.35 4.61
CA ARG A 157 -0.49 -5.35 3.58
C ARG A 157 0.99 -5.31 3.24
N SER A 158 1.58 -6.50 3.08
CA SER A 158 2.93 -6.69 2.53
C SER A 158 3.02 -8.04 1.85
N ALA A 159 4.14 -8.32 1.19
CA ALA A 159 4.40 -9.59 0.54
C ALA A 159 5.81 -10.09 0.85
N THR A 160 5.94 -11.39 1.07
CA THR A 160 7.24 -12.07 1.11
C THR A 160 7.36 -12.94 -0.14
N ILE A 161 8.42 -12.77 -0.90
CA ILE A 161 8.76 -13.58 -2.07
C ILE A 161 9.87 -14.54 -1.65
N GLN A 162 9.65 -15.84 -1.80
CA GLN A 162 10.60 -16.88 -1.44
C GLN A 162 10.90 -17.79 -2.63
N THR A 163 12.18 -18.03 -2.88
CA THR A 163 12.65 -19.03 -3.83
C THR A 163 12.73 -20.40 -3.15
N GLY A 164 12.48 -21.45 -3.93
CA GLY A 164 12.83 -22.81 -3.54
C GLY A 164 14.10 -23.27 -4.25
N LYS A 165 13.99 -24.23 -5.16
CA LYS A 165 15.13 -24.87 -5.84
C LYS A 165 15.93 -23.94 -6.73
N TYR A 166 15.26 -22.96 -7.34
CA TYR A 166 15.84 -22.13 -8.40
C TYR A 166 16.06 -20.71 -7.92
N PRO A 167 17.24 -20.13 -8.13
CA PRO A 167 17.46 -18.71 -7.84
C PRO A 167 16.65 -17.84 -8.81
N CYS A 168 16.31 -16.63 -8.40
CA CYS A 168 15.68 -15.66 -9.27
C CYS A 168 16.15 -14.24 -9.00
N LYS A 169 15.89 -13.38 -9.97
CA LYS A 169 16.08 -11.95 -9.86
C LYS A 169 14.71 -11.27 -9.81
N LEU A 170 14.45 -10.53 -8.75
CA LEU A 170 13.28 -9.66 -8.67
C LEU A 170 13.59 -8.38 -9.47
N GLU A 171 12.71 -8.02 -10.39
CA GLU A 171 12.78 -6.79 -11.19
C GLU A 171 11.72 -5.78 -10.79
N LYS A 172 10.65 -6.26 -10.13
CA LYS A 172 9.62 -5.46 -9.45
C LYS A 172 9.05 -6.26 -8.28
N ALA A 173 8.76 -5.57 -7.18
CA ALA A 173 8.06 -6.13 -6.02
C ALA A 173 7.23 -5.05 -5.35
N LEU A 174 5.96 -4.94 -5.71
CA LEU A 174 5.02 -4.06 -5.02
C LEU A 174 4.55 -4.69 -3.71
N SER A 175 4.17 -3.86 -2.77
CA SER A 175 3.62 -4.29 -1.49
C SER A 175 2.15 -4.67 -1.58
N ALA A 176 1.40 -3.96 -2.44
CA ALA A 176 -0.02 -4.20 -2.66
C ALA A 176 -0.49 -3.69 -4.02
N THR A 177 -1.47 -4.39 -4.58
CA THR A 177 -2.36 -3.91 -5.64
C THR A 177 -3.81 -4.07 -5.18
N VAL A 178 -4.70 -3.19 -5.65
CA VAL A 178 -6.15 -3.25 -5.41
C VAL A 178 -6.87 -2.88 -6.70
N ASP A 179 -7.71 -3.78 -7.20
CA ASP A 179 -8.51 -3.55 -8.39
C ASP A 179 -9.91 -3.07 -8.01
N PHE A 180 -10.32 -1.92 -8.54
CA PHE A 180 -11.66 -1.36 -8.34
C PHE A 180 -12.55 -1.64 -9.57
N PRO A 181 -13.85 -1.91 -9.36
CA PRO A 181 -14.77 -2.28 -10.45
C PRO A 181 -15.19 -1.10 -11.33
N HIS A 182 -14.74 0.11 -11.04
CA HIS A 182 -14.99 1.35 -11.78
C HIS A 182 -13.76 2.26 -11.72
N GLN A 183 -13.77 3.34 -12.50
CA GLN A 183 -12.70 4.33 -12.58
C GLN A 183 -13.14 5.76 -12.22
N ASP A 184 -14.36 5.93 -11.67
CA ASP A 184 -14.91 7.23 -11.34
C ASP A 184 -14.32 7.75 -10.02
N PHE A 185 -13.06 8.18 -10.08
CA PHE A 185 -12.32 8.70 -8.93
C PHE A 185 -11.60 10.00 -9.26
N ILE A 186 -11.41 10.80 -8.22
CA ILE A 186 -10.39 11.85 -8.16
C ILE A 186 -9.22 11.29 -7.36
N VAL A 187 -8.03 11.33 -7.96
CA VAL A 187 -6.79 10.92 -7.31
C VAL A 187 -6.23 12.09 -6.52
N HIS A 188 -5.96 11.87 -5.25
CA HIS A 188 -5.33 12.85 -4.37
C HIS A 188 -3.93 12.39 -3.99
N SER A 189 -2.99 13.32 -4.01
CA SER A 189 -1.60 13.08 -3.60
C SER A 189 -1.00 14.31 -2.93
N LEU A 190 0.14 14.11 -2.26
CA LEU A 190 0.90 15.18 -1.62
C LEU A 190 2.22 15.34 -2.37
N THR A 191 2.37 16.47 -3.04
CA THR A 191 3.55 16.83 -3.81
C THR A 191 4.19 18.09 -3.23
N GLY A 192 5.29 18.53 -3.79
CA GLY A 192 5.84 19.79 -3.34
C GLY A 192 7.28 20.04 -3.74
N ARG A 193 7.81 21.12 -3.20
CA ARG A 193 9.19 21.55 -3.35
C ARG A 193 9.63 22.27 -2.07
N TYR A 194 10.88 22.64 -1.99
CA TYR A 194 11.39 23.47 -0.89
C TYR A 194 10.49 24.67 -0.61
N ALA A 195 10.13 24.88 0.64
CA ALA A 195 9.19 25.89 1.16
C ALA A 195 7.74 25.77 0.66
N TYR A 196 7.40 24.68 -0.04
CA TYR A 196 6.02 24.35 -0.48
C TYR A 196 5.83 22.82 -0.41
N GLU A 197 6.15 22.23 0.73
CA GLU A 197 6.05 20.80 0.96
C GLU A 197 4.60 20.37 1.19
N LYS A 198 4.27 19.16 0.73
CA LYS A 198 2.97 18.52 0.92
C LYS A 198 1.78 19.32 0.37
N GLU A 199 1.98 19.95 -0.77
CA GLU A 199 0.88 20.57 -1.50
C GLU A 199 -0.14 19.50 -1.91
N TRP A 200 -1.41 19.75 -1.55
CA TRP A 200 -2.51 18.85 -1.86
C TRP A 200 -2.89 18.97 -3.32
N THR A 201 -2.73 17.89 -4.07
CA THR A 201 -3.05 17.85 -5.50
C THR A 201 -4.24 16.93 -5.75
N GLN A 202 -5.09 17.35 -6.70
CA GLN A 202 -6.29 16.63 -7.13
C GLN A 202 -6.22 16.43 -8.63
N THR A 203 -6.39 15.18 -9.08
CA THR A 203 -6.35 14.84 -10.51
C THR A 203 -7.51 13.91 -10.81
N PRO A 204 -8.49 14.31 -11.65
CA PRO A 204 -9.50 13.39 -12.15
C PRO A 204 -8.83 12.21 -12.85
N LEU A 205 -9.25 11.00 -12.52
CA LEU A 205 -8.70 9.81 -13.15
C LEU A 205 -9.16 9.74 -14.61
N THR A 206 -8.21 9.71 -15.53
CA THR A 206 -8.42 9.63 -16.97
C THR A 206 -7.85 8.33 -17.52
N LYS A 207 -8.11 8.03 -18.80
CA LYS A 207 -7.55 6.84 -19.44
C LYS A 207 -6.02 6.89 -19.43
N GLY A 208 -5.41 5.77 -19.05
CA GLY A 208 -3.97 5.63 -18.91
C GLY A 208 -3.55 5.40 -17.46
N GLN A 209 -2.44 5.96 -17.06
CA GLN A 209 -1.89 5.78 -15.72
C GLN A 209 -1.53 7.12 -15.08
N TYR A 210 -2.08 7.37 -13.90
CA TYR A 210 -1.56 8.38 -12.99
C TYR A 210 -0.50 7.75 -12.10
N SER A 211 0.66 8.37 -11.95
CA SER A 211 1.72 7.84 -11.10
C SER A 211 2.50 8.94 -10.38
N ILE A 212 2.91 8.64 -9.16
CA ILE A 212 3.91 9.38 -8.39
C ILE A 212 4.97 8.43 -7.89
N GLY A 213 6.16 8.94 -7.63
CA GLY A 213 7.25 8.12 -7.11
C GLY A 213 8.51 8.92 -6.88
N SER A 214 9.54 8.25 -6.39
CA SER A 214 10.86 8.82 -6.20
C SER A 214 11.95 7.83 -6.56
N ILE A 215 12.95 8.31 -7.28
CA ILE A 215 14.20 7.60 -7.61
C ILE A 215 15.42 8.29 -6.98
N ARG A 216 15.20 9.13 -5.96
CA ARG A 216 16.23 10.00 -5.35
C ARG A 216 16.99 9.36 -4.20
N GLY A 217 16.72 8.10 -3.88
CA GLY A 217 17.19 7.43 -2.69
C GLY A 217 16.32 7.69 -1.46
N ALA A 218 15.39 8.64 -1.54
CA ALA A 218 14.44 8.97 -0.50
C ALA A 218 13.11 9.42 -1.11
N SER A 219 11.99 9.27 -0.39
CA SER A 219 10.68 9.81 -0.81
C SER A 219 10.69 11.34 -0.91
N SER A 220 11.45 12.01 -0.04
CA SER A 220 11.73 13.46 -0.03
C SER A 220 10.51 14.36 0.17
N HIS A 221 10.76 15.68 0.14
CA HIS A 221 9.72 16.71 0.18
C HIS A 221 8.91 16.84 -1.12
N SER A 222 9.41 16.28 -2.22
CA SER A 222 8.77 16.41 -3.54
C SER A 222 7.60 15.45 -3.75
N ARG A 223 7.63 14.28 -3.09
CA ARG A 223 6.60 13.24 -3.24
C ARG A 223 6.43 12.50 -1.92
N THR A 224 5.21 12.48 -1.41
CA THR A 224 4.85 11.67 -0.26
C THR A 224 4.38 10.29 -0.74
N PRO A 225 4.79 9.18 -0.11
CA PRO A 225 4.37 7.83 -0.48
C PRO A 225 2.92 7.56 -0.04
N PHE A 226 1.99 8.34 -0.62
CA PHE A 226 0.58 8.39 -0.30
C PHE A 226 -0.25 8.66 -1.54
N LEU A 227 -1.34 7.90 -1.71
CA LEU A 227 -2.42 8.20 -2.65
C LEU A 227 -3.77 8.02 -1.95
N ALA A 228 -4.75 8.87 -2.30
CA ALA A 228 -6.14 8.59 -2.01
C ALA A 228 -6.97 8.63 -3.29
N LEU A 229 -7.94 7.73 -3.38
CA LEU A 229 -8.99 7.72 -4.39
C LEU A 229 -10.28 8.18 -3.71
N ALA A 230 -10.84 9.26 -4.19
CA ALA A 230 -12.06 9.80 -3.63
C ALA A 230 -13.19 9.81 -4.67
N SER A 231 -14.43 9.57 -4.23
CA SER A 231 -15.59 9.76 -5.10
C SER A 231 -15.65 11.22 -5.57
N PRO A 232 -16.19 11.50 -6.78
CA PRO A 232 -16.21 12.86 -7.33
C PRO A 232 -16.96 13.89 -6.47
N ASP A 233 -17.87 13.43 -5.61
CA ASP A 233 -18.63 14.27 -4.68
C ASP A 233 -18.04 14.33 -3.25
N ALA A 234 -16.87 13.71 -3.04
CA ALA A 234 -16.20 13.74 -1.75
C ALA A 234 -15.76 15.16 -1.38
N GLY A 235 -16.00 15.51 -0.13
CA GLY A 235 -15.62 16.78 0.48
C GLY A 235 -15.01 16.55 1.87
N GLU A 236 -15.00 17.59 2.67
CA GLU A 236 -14.42 17.51 4.02
C GLU A 236 -15.11 16.45 4.88
N ASP A 237 -16.45 16.44 4.94
CA ASP A 237 -17.23 15.62 5.88
C ASP A 237 -18.08 14.52 5.23
N LYS A 238 -17.98 14.33 3.93
CA LYS A 238 -18.78 13.35 3.19
C LYS A 238 -18.06 12.77 1.99
N GLY A 239 -18.55 11.64 1.51
CA GLY A 239 -18.09 10.95 0.32
C GLY A 239 -17.05 9.87 0.63
N ASP A 240 -16.91 8.95 -0.30
CA ASP A 240 -16.04 7.81 -0.17
C ASP A 240 -14.59 8.20 -0.41
N VAL A 241 -13.72 7.86 0.52
CA VAL A 241 -12.26 8.07 0.42
C VAL A 241 -11.53 6.77 0.75
N PHE A 242 -10.79 6.27 -0.21
CA PHE A 242 -9.87 5.14 -0.10
C PHE A 242 -8.45 5.67 0.01
N ALA A 243 -7.78 5.45 1.11
CA ALA A 243 -6.42 5.94 1.32
C ALA A 243 -5.41 4.79 1.37
N ALA A 244 -4.24 5.02 0.78
CA ALA A 244 -3.13 4.09 0.75
C ALA A 244 -1.82 4.81 1.10
N HIS A 245 -1.12 4.34 2.13
CA HIS A 245 0.17 4.86 2.59
C HIS A 245 1.21 3.76 2.48
N LEU A 246 2.37 4.03 1.89
CA LEU A 246 3.51 3.13 1.96
C LEU A 246 4.38 3.50 3.17
N VAL A 247 4.61 2.54 4.06
CA VAL A 247 5.48 2.72 5.24
C VAL A 247 6.93 2.48 4.82
N TYR A 248 7.47 3.44 4.09
CA TYR A 248 8.84 3.40 3.55
C TYR A 248 9.30 4.79 3.15
N SER A 249 10.56 5.11 3.37
CA SER A 249 11.14 6.42 3.09
C SER A 249 12.15 6.43 1.93
N GLY A 250 12.39 5.29 1.29
CA GLY A 250 13.29 5.17 0.14
C GLY A 250 12.60 5.43 -1.20
N ASN A 251 13.15 4.86 -2.27
CA ASN A 251 12.56 4.92 -3.60
C ASN A 251 11.25 4.14 -3.64
N PHE A 252 10.19 4.78 -4.11
CA PHE A 252 8.86 4.19 -4.14
C PHE A 252 8.14 4.51 -5.45
N SER A 253 7.15 3.70 -5.76
CA SER A 253 6.18 3.92 -6.83
C SER A 253 4.78 3.75 -6.27
N ALA A 254 3.88 4.67 -6.65
CA ALA A 254 2.46 4.59 -6.40
C ALA A 254 1.71 5.03 -7.65
N PHE A 255 0.73 4.25 -8.09
CA PHE A 255 0.02 4.53 -9.34
C PHE A 255 -1.45 4.12 -9.27
N VAL A 256 -2.23 4.69 -10.19
CA VAL A 256 -3.59 4.26 -10.51
C VAL A 256 -3.66 4.10 -12.04
N GLU A 257 -3.86 2.88 -12.50
CA GLU A 257 -3.99 2.53 -13.92
C GLU A 257 -5.45 2.24 -14.25
N THR A 258 -5.98 2.89 -15.29
CA THR A 258 -7.31 2.58 -15.82
C THR A 258 -7.21 1.51 -16.90
N THR A 259 -8.23 0.68 -16.99
CA THR A 259 -8.29 -0.38 -17.99
C THR A 259 -9.26 -0.05 -19.12
N ALA A 260 -9.16 -0.78 -20.22
CA ALA A 260 -10.11 -0.69 -21.33
C ALA A 260 -11.56 -1.14 -20.93
N MET A 261 -11.70 -1.77 -19.77
CA MET A 261 -12.97 -2.24 -19.21
C MET A 261 -13.57 -1.27 -18.18
N GLU A 262 -13.09 -0.04 -18.16
CA GLU A 262 -13.56 1.03 -17.26
C GLU A 262 -13.38 0.70 -15.76
N THR A 263 -12.42 -0.17 -15.45
CA THR A 263 -11.96 -0.48 -14.10
C THR A 263 -10.63 0.20 -13.83
N CYS A 264 -10.17 0.22 -12.58
CA CYS A 264 -8.82 0.72 -12.29
C CYS A 264 -8.09 -0.14 -11.27
N ARG A 265 -6.76 -0.09 -11.35
CA ARG A 265 -5.82 -0.74 -10.42
C ARG A 265 -5.01 0.31 -9.69
N LEU A 266 -5.09 0.31 -8.36
CA LEU A 266 -4.18 1.02 -7.48
C LEU A 266 -3.00 0.11 -7.14
N GLY A 267 -1.77 0.61 -7.22
CA GLY A 267 -0.57 -0.12 -6.82
C GLY A 267 0.41 0.75 -6.04
N LEU A 268 1.03 0.18 -4.99
CA LEU A 268 2.06 0.83 -4.17
C LEU A 268 3.16 -0.17 -3.81
N GLY A 269 4.40 0.32 -3.80
CA GLY A 269 5.55 -0.45 -3.35
C GLY A 269 6.89 0.19 -3.71
N LEU A 270 7.90 -0.64 -3.82
CA LEU A 270 9.24 -0.21 -4.24
C LEU A 270 9.24 0.26 -5.70
N GLU A 271 10.01 1.31 -5.97
CA GLU A 271 10.26 1.77 -7.34
C GLU A 271 11.09 0.74 -8.10
N SER A 272 10.65 0.38 -9.30
CA SER A 272 11.29 -0.67 -10.10
C SER A 272 12.40 -0.17 -11.03
N HIS A 273 12.51 1.14 -11.31
CA HIS A 273 13.42 1.68 -12.32
C HIS A 273 14.90 1.31 -12.08
N TYR A 274 15.34 1.42 -10.81
CA TYR A 274 16.71 1.03 -10.41
C TYR A 274 16.72 -0.17 -9.46
N PHE A 275 15.56 -0.83 -9.29
CA PHE A 275 15.45 -1.96 -8.40
C PHE A 275 15.84 -3.25 -9.13
N SER A 276 16.72 -4.01 -8.52
CA SER A 276 16.87 -5.43 -8.81
C SER A 276 17.43 -6.12 -7.59
N TRP A 277 16.87 -7.27 -7.25
CA TRP A 277 17.30 -8.02 -6.09
C TRP A 277 17.51 -9.49 -6.47
N GLN A 278 18.74 -9.98 -6.22
CA GLN A 278 19.06 -11.37 -6.49
C GLN A 278 18.69 -12.23 -5.29
N LEU A 279 17.83 -13.22 -5.50
CA LEU A 279 17.52 -14.26 -4.54
C LEU A 279 18.26 -15.53 -4.91
N ALA A 280 19.07 -16.04 -3.98
CA ALA A 280 19.67 -17.36 -4.08
C ALA A 280 18.61 -18.46 -3.89
N LYS A 281 19.01 -19.74 -4.00
CA LYS A 281 18.17 -20.86 -3.62
C LYS A 281 17.76 -20.75 -2.14
N ASP A 282 16.50 -21.04 -1.83
CA ASP A 282 15.92 -21.02 -0.47
C ASP A 282 16.01 -19.65 0.22
N ASP A 283 16.16 -18.56 -0.55
CA ASP A 283 16.25 -17.19 -0.06
C ASP A 283 14.88 -16.49 -0.09
N ARG A 284 14.77 -15.34 0.57
CA ARG A 284 13.51 -14.59 0.66
C ARG A 284 13.73 -13.07 0.63
N PHE A 285 12.73 -12.38 0.09
CA PHE A 285 12.64 -10.93 0.05
C PHE A 285 11.32 -10.47 0.67
N GLN A 286 11.36 -9.47 1.56
CA GLN A 286 10.20 -8.85 2.20
C GLN A 286 9.97 -7.47 1.61
N THR A 287 8.76 -7.19 1.13
CA THR A 287 8.36 -5.84 0.71
C THR A 287 8.06 -4.95 1.92
N PRO A 288 8.17 -3.62 1.78
CA PRO A 288 7.62 -2.69 2.76
C PRO A 288 6.11 -2.89 2.95
N GLU A 289 5.55 -2.27 3.97
CA GLU A 289 4.13 -2.35 4.31
C GLU A 289 3.33 -1.22 3.63
N VAL A 290 2.16 -1.55 3.10
CA VAL A 290 1.13 -0.60 2.69
C VAL A 290 -0.02 -0.63 3.69
N LEU A 291 -0.44 0.55 4.14
CA LEU A 291 -1.61 0.75 5.00
C LEU A 291 -2.78 1.21 4.15
N LEU A 292 -3.86 0.45 4.15
CA LEU A 292 -5.11 0.74 3.46
C LEU A 292 -6.19 1.14 4.45
N SER A 293 -6.97 2.18 4.13
CA SER A 293 -8.16 2.57 4.88
C SER A 293 -9.26 3.06 3.94
N TYR A 294 -10.47 3.04 4.44
CA TYR A 294 -11.66 3.57 3.78
C TYR A 294 -12.53 4.29 4.81
N THR A 295 -13.17 5.35 4.38
CA THR A 295 -14.22 6.04 5.13
C THR A 295 -15.24 6.67 4.19
N ASP A 296 -16.49 6.78 4.63
CA ASP A 296 -17.58 7.53 3.95
C ASP A 296 -17.77 8.94 4.54
N LYS A 297 -16.85 9.38 5.42
CA LYS A 297 -16.86 10.67 6.11
C LYS A 297 -15.91 11.71 5.51
N GLY A 298 -15.60 11.56 4.22
CA GLY A 298 -14.74 12.49 3.50
C GLY A 298 -13.31 12.58 4.02
N PHE A 299 -12.65 13.69 3.71
CA PHE A 299 -11.24 13.89 4.05
C PHE A 299 -11.00 14.09 5.54
N THR A 300 -11.95 14.64 6.29
CA THR A 300 -11.86 14.75 7.76
C THR A 300 -11.82 13.35 8.39
N GLY A 301 -12.71 12.43 7.97
CA GLY A 301 -12.70 11.04 8.44
C GLY A 301 -11.38 10.34 8.12
N MET A 302 -10.89 10.46 6.88
CA MET A 302 -9.60 9.90 6.46
C MET A 302 -8.44 10.45 7.33
N THR A 303 -8.40 11.75 7.55
CA THR A 303 -7.33 12.41 8.31
C THR A 303 -7.34 11.99 9.78
N GLN A 304 -8.51 11.96 10.41
CA GLN A 304 -8.66 11.53 11.81
C GLN A 304 -8.27 10.07 12.01
N ASN A 305 -8.71 9.18 11.13
CA ASN A 305 -8.32 7.77 11.15
C ASN A 305 -6.81 7.60 10.98
N SER A 306 -6.19 8.38 10.04
CA SER A 306 -4.75 8.36 9.81
C SER A 306 -3.96 8.84 11.04
N HIS A 307 -4.36 9.95 11.65
CA HIS A 307 -3.72 10.46 12.86
C HIS A 307 -3.81 9.47 14.02
N HIS A 308 -4.99 8.88 14.21
CA HIS A 308 -5.18 7.87 15.26
C HIS A 308 -4.29 6.65 15.03
N PHE A 309 -4.28 6.11 13.80
CA PHE A 309 -3.47 4.94 13.45
C PHE A 309 -1.97 5.22 13.60
N ILE A 310 -1.48 6.32 13.02
CA ILE A 310 -0.06 6.68 13.08
C ILE A 310 0.42 6.86 14.52
N THR A 311 -0.38 7.52 15.34
CA THR A 311 -0.04 7.77 16.76
C THR A 311 0.04 6.47 17.55
N ASN A 312 -0.92 5.57 17.39
CA ASN A 312 -1.05 4.40 18.25
C ASN A 312 -0.37 3.13 17.70
N HIS A 313 -0.18 3.03 16.37
CA HIS A 313 0.27 1.80 15.75
C HIS A 313 1.50 1.97 14.83
N LEU A 314 2.07 3.17 14.70
CA LEU A 314 3.25 3.40 13.85
C LEU A 314 4.39 4.11 14.58
N ILE A 315 4.11 5.15 15.34
CA ILE A 315 5.13 5.92 16.05
C ILE A 315 5.61 5.15 17.29
N ARG A 316 6.93 4.89 17.37
CA ARG A 316 7.59 4.20 18.50
C ARG A 316 8.39 5.16 19.39
N SER A 317 8.03 6.44 19.41
CA SER A 317 8.74 7.48 20.16
C SER A 317 8.25 7.56 21.62
N SER A 318 9.16 7.82 22.53
CA SER A 318 8.81 8.16 23.93
C SER A 318 8.03 9.47 24.06
N PHE A 319 7.96 10.25 22.98
CA PHE A 319 7.24 11.52 22.90
C PHE A 319 5.83 11.39 22.28
N VAL A 320 5.35 10.20 21.93
CA VAL A 320 4.07 10.02 21.22
C VAL A 320 2.90 10.70 21.93
N ASN A 321 2.86 10.61 23.28
CA ASN A 321 1.82 11.20 24.12
C ASN A 321 2.30 12.41 24.94
N LYS A 322 3.38 13.07 24.51
CA LYS A 322 3.93 14.24 25.19
C LYS A 322 3.92 15.44 24.26
N PRO A 323 3.59 16.64 24.75
CA PRO A 323 3.78 17.86 23.95
C PRO A 323 5.26 18.00 23.56
N ARG A 324 5.51 18.51 22.39
CA ARG A 324 6.86 18.85 21.96
C ARG A 324 7.31 20.12 22.64
N PRO A 325 8.59 20.25 22.98
CA PRO A 325 9.10 21.52 23.51
C PRO A 325 8.90 22.64 22.46
N VAL A 326 8.60 23.82 22.93
CA VAL A 326 8.56 24.99 22.06
C VAL A 326 10.00 25.31 21.65
N LEU A 327 10.26 25.19 20.34
CA LEU A 327 11.59 25.26 19.76
C LEU A 327 11.77 26.54 18.96
N ILE A 328 12.95 27.15 19.02
CA ILE A 328 13.44 28.14 18.08
C ILE A 328 14.83 27.74 17.59
N ASN A 329 15.15 28.07 16.33
CA ASN A 329 16.53 28.02 15.82
C ASN A 329 17.01 29.42 15.43
N ASN A 330 18.32 29.56 15.22
CA ASN A 330 18.93 30.82 14.83
C ASN A 330 18.94 31.07 13.32
N TRP A 331 18.53 30.10 12.48
CA TRP A 331 18.81 30.14 11.04
C TRP A 331 18.34 31.44 10.38
N GLU A 332 17.05 31.79 10.46
CA GLU A 332 16.50 32.99 9.84
C GLU A 332 17.04 34.30 10.47
N ALA A 333 17.51 34.26 11.71
CA ALA A 333 18.04 35.45 12.39
C ALA A 333 19.50 35.77 12.00
N THR A 334 20.31 34.76 11.66
CA THR A 334 21.75 34.94 11.53
C THR A 334 22.37 34.25 10.33
N TYR A 335 21.70 33.26 9.73
CA TYR A 335 22.28 32.34 8.73
C TYR A 335 23.63 31.80 9.21
N PHE A 336 24.71 32.04 8.45
CA PHE A 336 26.08 31.65 8.79
C PHE A 336 26.85 32.70 9.59
N GLU A 337 26.30 33.91 9.78
CA GLU A 337 26.96 35.05 10.43
C GLU A 337 26.59 35.14 11.92
N PHE A 338 27.01 34.16 12.71
CA PHE A 338 26.77 34.15 14.14
C PHE A 338 28.08 33.93 14.95
N THR A 339 28.07 34.49 16.15
CA THR A 339 29.11 34.31 17.15
C THR A 339 28.45 33.71 18.41
N GLU A 340 29.29 33.25 19.34
CA GLU A 340 28.81 32.76 20.63
C GLU A 340 27.94 33.79 21.35
N GLU A 341 28.37 35.05 21.35
CA GLU A 341 27.62 36.14 22.00
C GLU A 341 26.22 36.33 21.39
N LYS A 342 26.10 36.31 20.07
CA LYS A 342 24.80 36.40 19.39
C LYS A 342 23.87 35.24 19.76
N ILE A 343 24.41 34.01 19.77
CA ILE A 343 23.64 32.82 20.14
C ILE A 343 23.19 32.89 21.59
N LEU A 344 24.08 33.28 22.51
CA LEU A 344 23.74 33.46 23.93
C LEU A 344 22.67 34.52 24.14
N GLN A 345 22.74 35.68 23.44
CA GLN A 345 21.71 36.71 23.49
C GLN A 345 20.36 36.21 23.02
N LEU A 346 20.30 35.51 21.87
CA LEU A 346 19.07 34.89 21.34
C LEU A 346 18.50 33.88 22.33
N ALA A 347 19.33 32.99 22.87
CA ALA A 347 18.89 31.98 23.83
C ALA A 347 18.34 32.61 25.13
N GLN A 348 18.97 33.69 25.62
CA GLN A 348 18.49 34.43 26.79
C GLN A 348 17.12 35.08 26.56
N VAL A 349 16.93 35.71 25.40
CA VAL A 349 15.62 36.28 25.03
C VAL A 349 14.59 35.19 24.86
N ALA A 350 14.91 34.11 24.15
CA ALA A 350 14.05 32.96 23.95
C ALA A 350 13.58 32.35 25.28
N SER A 351 14.49 32.14 26.22
CA SER A 351 14.17 31.64 27.55
C SER A 351 13.21 32.53 28.32
N ARG A 352 13.36 33.87 28.22
CA ARG A 352 12.46 34.84 28.92
C ARG A 352 11.03 34.81 28.41
N VAL A 353 10.82 34.40 27.14
CA VAL A 353 9.48 34.30 26.53
C VAL A 353 8.91 32.88 26.55
N GLY A 354 9.58 31.97 27.25
CA GLY A 354 9.07 30.60 27.44
C GLY A 354 9.45 29.59 26.35
N ILE A 355 10.45 29.88 25.52
CA ILE A 355 11.03 28.89 24.60
C ILE A 355 11.81 27.85 25.40
N GLU A 356 11.58 26.57 25.14
CA GLU A 356 12.11 25.44 25.91
C GLU A 356 13.34 24.79 25.25
N LEU A 357 13.49 24.94 23.93
CA LEU A 357 14.59 24.34 23.17
C LEU A 357 15.16 25.34 22.17
N PHE A 358 16.47 25.48 22.17
CA PHE A 358 17.21 26.28 21.19
C PHE A 358 18.08 25.36 20.31
N GLU A 359 17.88 25.46 19.01
CA GLU A 359 18.66 24.69 18.02
C GLU A 359 19.58 25.63 17.25
N ILE A 360 20.85 25.22 17.09
CA ILE A 360 21.78 25.92 16.21
C ILE A 360 21.64 25.30 14.81
N GLY A 361 21.02 26.08 13.91
CA GLY A 361 20.89 25.73 12.50
C GLY A 361 22.23 25.80 11.75
N ARG A 362 22.45 24.89 10.82
CA ARG A 362 23.63 24.81 9.95
C ARG A 362 23.22 24.83 8.49
#